data_20a559e02876504581d809f080e7d5ac
#
_entry.id   20a559e02876504581d809f080e7d5ac
#
_cell.length_a   1.000
_cell.length_b   1.000
_cell.length_c   1.000
_cell.angle_alpha   90.00
_cell.angle_beta   90.00
_cell.angle_gamma   90.00
#
_symmetry.space_group_name_H-M   'P 1'
#
loop_
_entity.id
_entity.type
_entity.pdbx_description
1 polymer ?
#
loop_
_entity_poly.entity_id
_entity_poly.type
_entity_poly.pdbx_seq_one_letter_code
_entity_poly.pdbx_strand_id
1 'polypeptide(L)'
;MSKISHGWLNELPKIELHVHLEGTLEPELMFELAKRNSIALPFGNVKEVKEAYQFSNLQDFLDIYYQGAQVLLHEQDFYDLTWAYLLKCKEQNVIHVEPFFDPQTHTDRGVPFKVVINGI
;
A
#
# COMPACT_ATOMS: atom_id res chain seq x y z
N MET A 1 15.99 -14.36 -29.26
CA MET A 1 15.70 -13.70 -27.96
C MET A 1 15.77 -14.75 -26.88
N SER A 2 16.76 -14.68 -26.01
CA SER A 2 16.79 -15.53 -24.82
C SER A 2 15.58 -15.16 -23.92
N LYS A 3 14.75 -16.15 -23.60
CA LYS A 3 13.71 -15.97 -22.58
C LYS A 3 14.41 -15.74 -21.24
N ILE A 4 14.39 -14.51 -20.75
CA ILE A 4 14.81 -14.21 -19.38
C ILE A 4 13.91 -15.03 -18.46
N SER A 5 14.49 -15.97 -17.72
CA SER A 5 13.71 -16.78 -16.80
C SER A 5 13.21 -15.91 -15.64
N HIS A 6 11.96 -16.07 -15.23
CA HIS A 6 11.43 -15.36 -14.06
C HIS A 6 12.28 -15.57 -12.80
N GLY A 7 12.93 -16.73 -12.67
CA GLY A 7 13.84 -17.04 -11.57
C GLY A 7 15.01 -16.05 -11.48
N TRP A 8 15.65 -15.75 -12.61
CA TRP A 8 16.76 -14.79 -12.64
C TRP A 8 16.33 -13.39 -12.20
N LEU A 9 15.15 -12.92 -12.63
CA LEU A 9 14.61 -11.62 -12.20
C LEU A 9 14.36 -11.57 -10.69
N ASN A 10 13.91 -12.66 -10.09
CA ASN A 10 13.69 -12.72 -8.64
C ASN A 10 15.01 -12.71 -7.85
N GLU A 11 16.07 -13.31 -8.39
CA GLU A 11 17.39 -13.35 -7.76
C GLU A 11 18.14 -12.01 -7.83
N LEU A 12 17.84 -11.18 -8.83
CA LEU A 12 18.47 -9.87 -8.95
C LEU A 12 18.18 -9.00 -7.73
N PRO A 13 19.23 -8.43 -7.11
CA PRO A 13 19.02 -7.40 -6.09
C PRO A 13 18.43 -6.14 -6.75
N LYS A 14 17.40 -5.60 -6.12
CA LYS A 14 16.65 -4.42 -6.60
C LYS A 14 16.65 -3.33 -5.54
N ILE A 15 16.46 -2.10 -5.98
CA ILE A 15 16.24 -0.95 -5.12
C ILE A 15 14.98 -0.22 -5.54
N GLU A 16 14.30 0.42 -4.59
CA GLU A 16 13.12 1.25 -4.82
C GLU A 16 13.32 2.61 -4.16
N LEU A 17 13.45 3.66 -4.94
CA LEU A 17 13.86 4.99 -4.48
C LEU A 17 12.71 5.99 -4.38
N HIS A 18 11.50 5.64 -4.83
CA HIS A 18 10.36 6.56 -4.85
C HIS A 18 9.05 5.77 -4.74
N VAL A 19 8.60 5.54 -3.50
CA VAL A 19 7.35 4.85 -3.25
C VAL A 19 6.57 5.56 -2.14
N HIS A 20 5.30 5.86 -2.43
CA HIS A 20 4.35 6.30 -1.43
C HIS A 20 3.88 5.08 -0.65
N LEU A 21 4.13 5.07 0.66
CA LEU A 21 3.83 3.91 1.50
C LEU A 21 2.34 3.53 1.43
N GLU A 22 1.45 4.52 1.42
CA GLU A 22 0.00 4.31 1.28
C GLU A 22 -0.37 3.60 -0.03
N GLY A 23 0.39 3.86 -1.09
CA GLY A 23 0.20 3.20 -2.40
C GLY A 23 0.60 1.73 -2.43
N THR A 24 1.29 1.23 -1.40
CA THR A 24 1.66 -0.18 -1.28
C THR A 24 0.58 -1.05 -0.63
N LEU A 25 -0.53 -0.44 -0.19
CA LEU A 25 -1.65 -1.15 0.43
C LEU A 25 -2.31 -2.08 -0.57
N GLU A 26 -2.10 -3.37 -0.40
CA GLU A 26 -2.72 -4.39 -1.26
C GLU A 26 -4.20 -4.61 -0.91
N PRO A 27 -5.03 -5.02 -1.88
CA PRO A 27 -6.47 -5.18 -1.68
C PRO A 27 -6.86 -6.09 -0.52
N GLU A 28 -6.13 -7.18 -0.33
CA GLU A 28 -6.38 -8.14 0.75
C GLU A 28 -6.24 -7.47 2.13
N LEU A 29 -5.14 -6.75 2.36
CA LEU A 29 -4.92 -6.02 3.61
C LEU A 29 -5.91 -4.87 3.76
N MET A 30 -6.27 -4.18 2.67
CA MET A 30 -7.29 -3.11 2.69
C MET A 30 -8.62 -3.62 3.27
N PHE A 31 -9.10 -4.79 2.83
CA PHE A 31 -10.33 -5.39 3.34
C PHE A 31 -10.20 -5.84 4.80
N GLU A 32 -9.07 -6.37 5.20
CA GLU A 32 -8.79 -6.77 6.57
C GLU A 32 -8.84 -5.56 7.52
N LEU A 33 -8.16 -4.47 7.16
CA LEU A 33 -8.17 -3.22 7.92
C LEU A 33 -9.53 -2.56 7.95
N ALA A 34 -10.24 -2.53 6.82
CA ALA A 34 -11.60 -2.01 6.73
C ALA A 34 -12.54 -2.74 7.70
N LYS A 35 -12.46 -4.07 7.75
CA LYS A 35 -13.23 -4.89 8.68
C LYS A 35 -12.86 -4.60 10.13
N ARG A 36 -11.56 -4.55 10.44
CA ARG A 36 -11.06 -4.24 11.79
C ARG A 36 -11.55 -2.88 12.29
N ASN A 37 -11.54 -1.90 11.42
CA ASN A 37 -11.88 -0.52 11.76
C ASN A 37 -13.35 -0.14 11.47
N SER A 38 -14.16 -1.11 11.04
CA SER A 38 -15.58 -0.88 10.69
C SER A 38 -15.77 0.20 9.62
N ILE A 39 -14.87 0.25 8.64
CA ILE A 39 -14.93 1.17 7.50
C ILE A 39 -15.64 0.48 6.33
N ALA A 40 -16.68 1.12 5.81
CA ALA A 40 -17.34 0.66 4.59
C ALA A 40 -16.49 1.04 3.36
N LEU A 41 -16.09 0.04 2.58
CA LEU A 41 -15.43 0.26 1.30
C LEU A 41 -16.47 0.36 0.18
N PRO A 42 -16.20 1.14 -0.89
CA PRO A 42 -17.06 1.21 -2.06
C PRO A 42 -16.95 -0.04 -2.97
N PHE A 43 -16.21 -1.05 -2.52
CA PHE A 43 -15.98 -2.31 -3.23
C PHE A 43 -16.55 -3.47 -2.43
N GLY A 44 -17.20 -4.40 -3.13
CA GLY A 44 -17.81 -5.58 -2.48
C GLY A 44 -16.81 -6.70 -2.18
N ASN A 45 -15.69 -6.75 -2.88
CA ASN A 45 -14.66 -7.78 -2.73
C ASN A 45 -13.31 -7.37 -3.31
N VAL A 46 -12.29 -8.20 -3.02
CA VAL A 46 -10.90 -7.98 -3.48
C VAL A 46 -10.81 -7.89 -5.01
N LYS A 47 -11.60 -8.67 -5.74
CA LYS A 47 -11.58 -8.67 -7.20
C LYS A 47 -12.00 -7.32 -7.77
N GLU A 48 -13.02 -6.70 -7.21
CA GLU A 48 -13.47 -5.36 -7.64
C GLU A 48 -12.40 -4.31 -7.41
N VAL A 49 -11.67 -4.37 -6.30
CA VAL A 49 -10.53 -3.48 -6.07
C VAL A 49 -9.45 -3.69 -7.13
N LYS A 50 -9.10 -4.94 -7.42
CA LYS A 50 -8.10 -5.26 -8.45
C LYS A 50 -8.51 -4.78 -9.84
N GLU A 51 -9.79 -4.85 -10.18
CA GLU A 51 -10.34 -4.32 -11.42
C GLU A 51 -10.29 -2.78 -11.45
N ALA A 52 -10.55 -2.12 -10.33
CA ALA A 52 -10.46 -0.66 -10.19
C ALA A 52 -9.03 -0.14 -10.37
N TYR A 53 -8.01 -0.93 -10.06
CA TYR A 53 -6.61 -0.57 -10.36
C TYR A 53 -6.27 -0.52 -11.86
N GLN A 54 -7.20 -0.89 -12.74
CA GLN A 54 -7.08 -0.67 -14.18
C GLN A 54 -7.56 0.75 -14.54
N PHE A 55 -6.90 1.73 -13.99
CA PHE A 55 -7.21 3.15 -14.19
C PHE A 55 -6.72 3.65 -15.56
N SER A 56 -7.44 4.63 -16.13
CA SER A 56 -7.13 5.23 -17.44
C SER A 56 -6.50 6.62 -17.33
N ASN A 57 -6.59 7.25 -16.17
CA ASN A 57 -6.07 8.58 -15.90
C ASN A 57 -5.64 8.73 -14.44
N LEU A 58 -4.96 9.85 -14.14
CA LEU A 58 -4.44 10.13 -12.80
C LEU A 58 -5.56 10.25 -11.75
N GLN A 59 -6.71 10.81 -12.10
CA GLN A 59 -7.80 11.01 -11.16
C GLN A 59 -8.36 9.67 -10.67
N ASP A 60 -8.59 8.71 -11.58
CA ASP A 60 -9.05 7.36 -11.22
C ASP A 60 -8.07 6.68 -10.23
N PHE A 61 -6.78 6.84 -10.47
CA PHE A 61 -5.75 6.35 -9.56
C PHE A 61 -5.81 7.01 -8.17
N LEU A 62 -5.89 8.35 -8.13
CA LEU A 62 -5.95 9.08 -6.87
C LEU A 62 -7.20 8.74 -6.06
N ASP A 63 -8.33 8.53 -6.72
CA ASP A 63 -9.58 8.14 -6.06
C ASP A 63 -9.43 6.81 -5.34
N ILE A 64 -8.81 5.81 -5.97
CA ILE A 64 -8.54 4.50 -5.35
C ILE A 64 -7.52 4.65 -4.20
N TYR A 65 -6.47 5.44 -4.42
CA TYR A 65 -5.43 5.72 -3.43
C TYR A 65 -6.02 6.32 -2.14
N TYR A 66 -6.84 7.36 -2.26
CA TYR A 66 -7.46 8.01 -1.10
C TYR A 66 -8.54 7.14 -0.44
N GLN A 67 -9.29 6.37 -1.21
CA GLN A 67 -10.25 5.40 -0.66
C GLN A 67 -9.53 4.32 0.16
N GLY A 68 -8.42 3.81 -0.36
CA GLY A 68 -7.58 2.85 0.36
C GLY A 68 -7.03 3.43 1.67
N ALA A 69 -6.51 4.66 1.63
CA ALA A 69 -5.95 5.31 2.81
C ALA A 69 -6.95 5.49 3.96
N GLN A 70 -8.26 5.51 3.68
CA GLN A 70 -9.29 5.68 4.71
C GLN A 70 -9.36 4.54 5.73
N VAL A 71 -8.85 3.36 5.41
CA VAL A 71 -8.83 2.23 6.35
C VAL A 71 -7.73 2.34 7.40
N LEU A 72 -6.77 3.25 7.22
CA LEU A 72 -5.62 3.48 8.11
C LEU A 72 -5.99 4.50 9.19
N LEU A 73 -6.30 4.04 10.41
CA LEU A 73 -6.77 4.87 11.51
C LEU A 73 -5.89 4.81 12.75
N HIS A 74 -5.29 3.66 13.04
CA HIS A 74 -4.58 3.37 14.27
C HIS A 74 -3.10 3.07 14.01
N GLU A 75 -2.27 3.24 15.01
CA GLU A 75 -0.83 2.93 14.93
C GLU A 75 -0.57 1.53 14.37
N GLN A 76 -1.36 0.53 14.80
CA GLN A 76 -1.25 -0.84 14.29
C GLN A 76 -1.53 -0.96 12.79
N ASP A 77 -2.42 -0.12 12.23
CA ASP A 77 -2.73 -0.16 10.80
C ASP A 77 -1.53 0.29 9.95
N PHE A 78 -0.85 1.32 10.39
CA PHE A 78 0.38 1.81 9.74
C PHE A 78 1.54 0.84 9.91
N TYR A 79 1.63 0.18 11.06
CA TYR A 79 2.59 -0.90 11.27
C TYR A 79 2.33 -2.06 10.29
N ASP A 80 1.10 -2.53 10.22
CA ASP A 80 0.73 -3.66 9.35
C ASP A 80 0.99 -3.33 7.87
N LEU A 81 0.67 -2.11 7.43
CA LEU A 81 0.98 -1.62 6.08
C LEU A 81 2.48 -1.67 5.79
N THR A 82 3.28 -1.07 6.67
CA THR A 82 4.74 -1.00 6.52
C THR A 82 5.35 -2.40 6.53
N TRP A 83 4.91 -3.24 7.46
CA TRP A 83 5.38 -4.62 7.57
C TRP A 83 5.06 -5.44 6.32
N ALA A 84 3.83 -5.36 5.81
CA ALA A 84 3.42 -6.05 4.58
C ALA A 84 4.27 -5.61 3.37
N TYR A 85 4.54 -4.31 3.24
CA TYR A 85 5.41 -3.78 2.20
C TYR A 85 6.84 -4.33 2.31
N LEU A 86 7.43 -4.32 3.51
CA LEU A 86 8.79 -4.82 3.73
C LEU A 86 8.90 -6.34 3.48
N LEU A 87 7.86 -7.12 3.82
CA LEU A 87 7.80 -8.54 3.48
C LEU A 87 7.78 -8.74 1.96
N LYS A 88 7.03 -7.93 1.23
CA LYS A 88 7.00 -7.96 -0.24
C LYS A 88 8.37 -7.61 -0.83
N CYS A 89 9.04 -6.61 -0.29
CA CYS A 89 10.41 -6.27 -0.67
C CYS A 89 11.37 -7.44 -0.48
N LYS A 90 11.28 -8.12 0.65
CA LYS A 90 12.09 -9.32 0.94
C LYS A 90 11.83 -10.44 -0.06
N GLU A 91 10.56 -10.72 -0.35
CA GLU A 91 10.15 -11.74 -1.32
C GLU A 91 10.71 -11.46 -2.72
N GLN A 92 10.74 -10.20 -3.12
CA GLN A 92 11.18 -9.75 -4.44
C GLN A 92 12.68 -9.41 -4.52
N ASN A 93 13.45 -9.69 -3.47
CA ASN A 93 14.86 -9.34 -3.37
C ASN A 93 15.15 -7.83 -3.55
N VAL A 94 14.29 -7.00 -3.01
CA VAL A 94 14.52 -5.56 -2.89
C VAL A 94 15.36 -5.32 -1.64
N ILE A 95 16.59 -4.89 -1.84
CA ILE A 95 17.62 -4.78 -0.77
C ILE A 95 17.73 -3.37 -0.16
N HIS A 96 17.15 -2.38 -0.81
CA HIS A 96 17.13 -1.00 -0.35
C HIS A 96 15.83 -0.32 -0.77
N VAL A 97 15.21 0.41 0.13
CA VAL A 97 13.97 1.16 -0.12
C VAL A 97 14.07 2.56 0.48
N GLU A 98 13.51 3.54 -0.21
CA GLU A 98 13.36 4.92 0.26
C GLU A 98 11.88 5.32 0.16
N PRO A 99 11.01 4.76 1.02
CA PRO A 99 9.61 5.11 1.03
C PRO A 99 9.39 6.45 1.71
N PHE A 100 8.33 7.12 1.32
CA PHE A 100 7.78 8.29 2.03
C PHE A 100 6.27 8.12 2.18
N PHE A 101 5.67 8.94 3.00
CA PHE A 101 4.25 8.90 3.29
C PHE A 101 3.65 10.30 3.22
N ASP A 102 2.33 10.37 3.11
CA ASP A 102 1.59 11.61 2.95
C ASP A 102 0.89 12.00 4.26
N PRO A 103 1.56 12.72 5.18
CA PRO A 103 1.01 13.01 6.51
C PRO A 103 -0.36 13.68 6.45
N GLN A 104 -0.55 14.63 5.52
CA GLN A 104 -1.79 15.38 5.40
C GLN A 104 -2.98 14.51 5.01
N THR A 105 -2.75 13.46 4.20
CA THR A 105 -3.80 12.47 3.86
C THR A 105 -4.43 11.86 5.12
N HIS A 106 -3.67 11.77 6.19
CA HIS A 106 -4.12 11.20 7.46
C HIS A 106 -4.58 12.27 8.44
N THR A 107 -3.82 13.34 8.61
CA THR A 107 -4.13 14.40 9.57
C THR A 107 -5.38 15.17 9.20
N ASP A 108 -5.66 15.39 7.93
CA ASP A 108 -6.89 16.04 7.45
C ASP A 108 -8.15 15.23 7.77
N ARG A 109 -7.99 13.92 7.98
CA ARG A 109 -9.06 13.00 8.43
C ARG A 109 -9.15 12.88 9.96
N GLY A 110 -8.31 13.59 10.71
CA GLY A 110 -8.28 13.56 12.16
C GLY A 110 -7.37 12.47 12.77
N VAL A 111 -6.57 11.77 11.98
CA VAL A 111 -5.55 10.84 12.49
C VAL A 111 -4.33 11.62 12.94
N PRO A 112 -3.93 11.57 14.22
CA PRO A 112 -2.78 12.34 14.70
C PRO A 112 -1.47 11.91 13.99
N PHE A 113 -0.63 12.87 13.64
CA PHE A 113 0.67 12.60 13.01
C PHE A 113 1.50 11.57 13.81
N LYS A 114 1.45 11.67 15.15
CA LYS A 114 2.18 10.75 16.04
C LYS A 114 1.73 9.29 15.85
N VAL A 115 0.45 9.05 15.60
CA VAL A 115 -0.11 7.71 15.34
C VAL A 115 0.49 7.14 14.05
N VAL A 116 0.58 7.95 13.01
CA VAL A 116 1.14 7.55 11.72
C VAL A 116 2.61 7.20 11.86
N ILE A 117 3.41 8.13 12.40
CA ILE A 117 4.88 7.95 12.47
C ILE A 117 5.30 6.85 13.44
N ASN A 118 4.54 6.62 14.51
CA ASN A 118 4.84 5.52 15.43
C ASN A 118 4.55 4.15 14.82
N GLY A 119 3.53 4.05 13.96
CA GLY A 119 3.19 2.80 13.28
C GLY A 119 4.21 2.44 12.21
N ILE A 120 4.69 3.42 11.43
CA ILE A 120 5.69 3.23 10.40
C ILE A 120 7.04 2.83 11.00
#